data_b7fe43305b597f149e27fe1c0ba3c3fd
#
_entry.id   b7fe43305b597f149e27fe1c0ba3c3fd
#
_cell.length_a   1.000
_cell.length_b   1.000
_cell.length_c   1.000
_cell.angle_alpha   90.00
_cell.angle_beta   90.00
_cell.angle_gamma   90.00
#
_symmetry.space_group_name_H-M   'P 1'
#
loop_
_entity.id
_entity.type
_entity.pdbx_description
1 polymer ?
#
loop_
_entity_poly.entity_id
_entity_poly.type
_entity_poly.pdbx_seq_one_letter_code
_entity_poly.pdbx_strand_id
1 'polypeptide(L)'
;MRIPRALAASYGPKRVRVNAICPGLVLTERIRARVQGGMLGSSKHADFCTETHPFSIGEPEDIAHIALFLASDESRMIHGATLAADGGMSAY
;
A
#
# COMPACT_ATOMS: atom_id res chain seq x y z
N MET A 1 5.47 7.71 -9.33
CA MET A 1 4.75 8.83 -8.68
C MET A 1 5.72 9.94 -8.33
N ARG A 2 5.42 11.18 -8.72
CA ARG A 2 6.32 12.33 -8.53
C ARG A 2 6.02 13.16 -7.28
N ILE A 3 4.80 13.06 -6.74
CA ILE A 3 4.36 13.89 -5.61
C ILE A 3 5.25 13.74 -4.39
N PRO A 4 5.60 12.51 -3.92
CA PRO A 4 6.45 12.38 -2.75
C PRO A 4 7.86 12.96 -2.97
N ARG A 5 8.40 12.87 -4.19
CA ARG A 5 9.71 13.47 -4.49
C ARG A 5 9.67 15.00 -4.39
N ALA A 6 8.64 15.63 -4.96
CA ALA A 6 8.48 17.07 -4.92
C ALA A 6 8.30 17.58 -3.50
N LEU A 7 7.45 16.92 -2.71
CA LEU A 7 7.24 17.26 -1.31
C LEU A 7 8.49 16.98 -0.47
N ALA A 8 9.19 15.90 -0.75
CA ALA A 8 10.44 15.58 -0.06
C ALA A 8 11.49 16.68 -0.28
N ALA A 9 11.63 17.14 -1.53
CA ALA A 9 12.55 18.23 -1.84
C ALA A 9 12.18 19.51 -1.10
N SER A 10 10.89 19.82 -0.98
CA SER A 10 10.40 21.02 -0.32
C SER A 10 10.58 20.97 1.21
N TYR A 11 10.33 19.81 1.82
CA TYR A 11 10.29 19.68 3.28
C TYR A 11 11.55 19.08 3.90
N GLY A 12 12.43 18.49 3.10
CA GLY A 12 13.70 17.97 3.58
C GLY A 12 14.54 19.00 4.36
N PRO A 13 14.69 20.24 3.83
CA PRO A 13 15.40 21.28 4.56
C PRO A 13 14.79 21.63 5.91
N LYS A 14 13.51 21.36 6.10
CA LYS A 14 12.79 21.56 7.37
C LYS A 14 12.83 20.31 8.27
N ARG A 15 13.56 19.27 7.86
CA ARG A 15 13.71 18.00 8.56
C ARG A 15 12.38 17.24 8.72
N VAL A 16 11.53 17.37 7.72
CA VAL A 16 10.28 16.61 7.62
C VAL A 16 10.45 15.61 6.49
N ARG A 17 10.33 14.32 6.81
CA ARG A 17 10.38 13.26 5.81
C ARG A 17 9.01 13.05 5.18
N VAL A 18 9.01 12.84 3.87
CA VAL A 18 7.78 12.61 3.09
C VAL A 18 7.98 11.36 2.26
N ASN A 19 7.13 10.41 2.44
CA ASN A 19 7.11 9.16 1.68
C ASN A 19 5.67 8.82 1.31
N ALA A 20 5.49 7.93 0.36
CA ALA A 20 4.18 7.46 -0.05
C ALA A 20 4.09 5.94 0.06
N ILE A 21 2.93 5.46 0.44
CA ILE A 21 2.59 4.04 0.41
C ILE A 21 1.55 3.84 -0.67
N CYS A 22 1.79 2.89 -1.57
CA CYS A 22 0.86 2.53 -2.63
C CYS A 22 0.36 1.11 -2.36
N PRO A 23 -0.76 0.96 -1.63
CA PRO A 23 -1.32 -0.36 -1.34
C PRO A 23 -1.98 -0.96 -2.58
N GLY A 24 -1.98 -2.28 -2.65
CA GLY A 24 -2.81 -3.02 -3.59
C GLY A 24 -4.21 -3.24 -3.01
N LEU A 25 -4.74 -4.44 -3.23
CA LEU A 25 -6.05 -4.78 -2.67
C LEU A 25 -5.90 -5.07 -1.17
N VAL A 26 -6.62 -4.32 -0.37
CA VAL A 26 -6.66 -4.45 1.10
C VAL A 26 -8.09 -4.77 1.51
N LEU A 27 -8.24 -5.83 2.31
CA LEU A 27 -9.54 -6.28 2.78
C LEU A 27 -10.03 -5.44 3.97
N THR A 28 -10.41 -4.21 3.69
CA THR A 28 -11.15 -3.37 4.64
C THR A 28 -12.54 -3.96 4.87
N GLU A 29 -13.22 -3.53 5.93
CA GLU A 29 -14.61 -3.96 6.17
C GLU A 29 -15.50 -3.73 4.94
N ARG A 30 -15.32 -2.59 4.30
CA ARG A 30 -16.09 -2.25 3.10
C ARG A 30 -15.83 -3.22 1.95
N ILE A 31 -14.58 -3.56 1.72
CA ILE A 31 -14.20 -4.48 0.64
C ILE A 31 -14.65 -5.91 1.00
N ARG A 32 -14.47 -6.34 2.25
CA ARG A 32 -14.98 -7.64 2.72
C ARG A 32 -16.48 -7.78 2.51
N ALA A 33 -17.24 -6.75 2.86
CA ALA A 33 -18.68 -6.74 2.69
C ALA A 33 -19.07 -6.88 1.21
N ARG A 34 -18.36 -6.21 0.33
CA ARG A 34 -18.58 -6.32 -1.12
C ARG A 34 -18.27 -7.71 -1.65
N VAL A 35 -17.18 -8.30 -1.22
CA VAL A 35 -16.78 -9.66 -1.61
C VAL A 35 -17.79 -10.66 -1.10
N GLN A 36 -18.20 -10.59 0.16
CA GLN A 36 -19.18 -11.48 0.77
C GLN A 36 -20.59 -11.29 0.19
N GLY A 37 -20.92 -10.04 -0.16
CA GLY A 37 -22.20 -9.72 -0.77
C GLY A 37 -22.31 -10.05 -2.26
N GLY A 38 -21.26 -10.61 -2.86
CA GLY A 38 -21.25 -10.97 -4.27
C GLY A 38 -21.08 -9.83 -5.26
N MET A 39 -20.85 -8.60 -4.78
CA MET A 39 -20.72 -7.42 -5.65
C MET A 39 -19.36 -7.35 -6.37
N LEU A 40 -18.33 -7.94 -5.78
CA LEU A 40 -17.01 -8.17 -6.41
C LEU A 40 -16.78 -9.67 -6.64
N GLY A 41 -17.74 -10.49 -6.32
CA GLY A 41 -17.53 -11.83 -5.91
C GLY A 41 -18.07 -12.88 -6.81
N SER A 42 -17.85 -12.82 -8.12
CA SER A 42 -17.79 -14.10 -8.80
C SER A 42 -16.48 -14.80 -8.37
N SER A 43 -16.49 -16.14 -8.34
CA SER A 43 -15.28 -16.92 -8.14
C SER A 43 -14.14 -16.49 -9.08
N LYS A 44 -14.46 -16.03 -10.28
CA LYS A 44 -13.52 -15.48 -11.26
C LYS A 44 -12.83 -14.21 -10.75
N HIS A 45 -13.52 -13.36 -10.00
CA HIS A 45 -12.94 -12.14 -9.48
C HIS A 45 -11.98 -12.44 -8.33
N ALA A 46 -12.33 -13.39 -7.47
CA ALA A 46 -11.43 -13.85 -6.42
C ALA A 46 -10.16 -14.48 -6.99
N ASP A 47 -10.30 -15.31 -8.03
CA ASP A 47 -9.16 -15.89 -8.74
C ASP A 47 -8.27 -14.82 -9.36
N PHE A 48 -8.86 -13.83 -10.01
CA PHE A 48 -8.14 -12.70 -10.58
C PHE A 48 -7.34 -11.95 -9.50
N CYS A 49 -7.96 -11.67 -8.36
CA CYS A 49 -7.28 -11.00 -7.26
C CYS A 49 -6.11 -11.83 -6.72
N THR A 50 -6.27 -13.15 -6.65
CA THR A 50 -5.19 -14.05 -6.21
C THR A 50 -4.06 -14.08 -7.21
N GLU A 51 -4.37 -14.13 -8.51
CA GLU A 51 -3.35 -14.14 -9.57
C GLU A 51 -2.56 -12.84 -9.64
N THR A 52 -3.22 -11.70 -9.43
CA THR A 52 -2.57 -10.38 -9.49
C THR A 52 -1.88 -10.01 -8.19
N HIS A 53 -2.11 -10.75 -7.10
CA HIS A 53 -1.49 -10.53 -5.79
C HIS A 53 -0.85 -11.83 -5.32
N PRO A 54 0.28 -12.24 -5.92
CA PRO A 54 0.82 -13.59 -5.72
C PRO A 54 1.24 -13.91 -4.28
N PHE A 55 1.55 -12.92 -3.48
CA PHE A 55 1.92 -13.17 -2.09
C PHE A 55 0.74 -13.08 -1.13
N SER A 56 -0.11 -12.11 -1.32
CA SER A 56 -1.31 -12.00 -0.50
C SER A 56 -2.19 -10.84 -0.94
N ILE A 57 -3.47 -10.98 -0.66
CA ILE A 57 -4.38 -9.86 -0.56
C ILE A 57 -4.16 -9.29 0.85
N GLY A 58 -3.95 -7.98 0.96
CA GLY A 58 -3.55 -7.37 2.22
C GLY A 58 -4.67 -7.27 3.24
N GLU A 59 -4.27 -7.25 4.50
CA GLU A 59 -5.11 -6.82 5.61
C GLU A 59 -4.76 -5.37 5.98
N PRO A 60 -5.67 -4.61 6.62
CA PRO A 60 -5.36 -3.24 7.04
C PRO A 60 -4.09 -3.14 7.90
N GLU A 61 -3.80 -4.14 8.73
CA GLU A 61 -2.62 -4.19 9.57
C GLU A 61 -1.33 -4.23 8.76
N ASP A 62 -1.35 -4.81 7.56
CA ASP A 62 -0.17 -4.85 6.69
C ASP A 62 0.26 -3.44 6.30
N ILE A 63 -0.69 -2.58 6.01
CA ILE A 63 -0.42 -1.17 5.69
C ILE A 63 -0.06 -0.39 6.95
N ALA A 64 -0.72 -0.67 8.06
CA ALA A 64 -0.43 -0.02 9.35
C ALA A 64 1.01 -0.28 9.80
N HIS A 65 1.52 -1.49 9.61
CA HIS A 65 2.91 -1.84 9.94
C HIS A 65 3.91 -1.03 9.11
N ILE A 66 3.61 -0.82 7.82
CA ILE A 66 4.47 0.01 6.95
C ILE A 66 4.43 1.46 7.41
N ALA A 67 3.24 1.98 7.71
CA ALA A 67 3.10 3.34 8.19
C ALA A 67 3.87 3.55 9.50
N LEU A 68 3.79 2.60 10.41
CA LEU A 68 4.54 2.63 11.67
C LEU A 68 6.05 2.66 11.43
N PHE A 69 6.56 1.82 10.54
CA PHE A 69 7.97 1.81 10.19
C PHE A 69 8.40 3.15 9.61
N LEU A 70 7.62 3.70 8.65
CA LEU A 70 7.96 4.98 8.03
C LEU A 70 7.89 6.17 9.01
N ALA A 71 7.04 6.07 10.02
CA ALA A 71 6.92 7.10 11.05
C ALA A 71 8.03 7.00 12.11
N SER A 72 8.72 5.86 12.18
CA SER A 72 9.74 5.62 13.20
C SER A 72 11.13 6.08 12.74
N ASP A 73 12.03 6.21 13.71
CA ASP A 73 13.44 6.54 13.43
C ASP A 73 14.19 5.42 12.71
N GLU A 74 13.64 4.21 12.69
CA GLU A 74 14.23 3.10 11.94
C GLU A 74 14.26 3.38 10.43
N SER A 75 13.35 4.21 9.94
CA SER A 75 13.30 4.61 8.53
C SER A 75 13.92 5.99 8.29
N ARG A 76 14.79 6.44 9.15
CA ARG A 76 15.33 7.82 9.10
C ARG A 76 15.99 8.21 7.78
N MET A 77 16.51 7.26 7.02
CA MET A 77 17.13 7.53 5.72
C MET A 77 16.16 7.46 4.55
N ILE A 78 14.89 7.09 4.81
CA ILE A 78 13.89 6.95 3.76
C ILE A 78 13.14 8.27 3.62
N HIS A 79 13.30 8.89 2.45
CA HIS A 79 12.73 10.19 2.15
C HIS A 79 12.51 10.30 0.64
N GLY A 80 11.31 10.70 0.24
CA GLY A 80 10.93 10.79 -1.16
C GLY A 80 10.62 9.44 -1.81
N ALA A 81 10.45 8.38 -1.02
CA ALA A 81 10.20 7.04 -1.52
C ALA A 81 8.71 6.81 -1.80
N THR A 82 8.47 5.95 -2.78
CA THR A 82 7.15 5.36 -3.03
C THR A 82 7.27 3.87 -2.79
N LEU A 83 6.56 3.36 -1.80
CA LEU A 83 6.58 1.95 -1.41
C LEU A 83 5.34 1.26 -1.94
N ALA A 84 5.54 0.33 -2.86
CA ALA A 84 4.47 -0.54 -3.32
C ALA A 84 4.24 -1.64 -2.28
N ALA A 85 3.02 -1.70 -1.76
CA ALA A 85 2.60 -2.71 -0.79
C ALA A 85 1.36 -3.43 -1.34
N ASP A 86 1.56 -4.14 -2.44
CA ASP A 86 0.49 -4.64 -3.30
C ASP A 86 0.58 -6.16 -3.55
N GLY A 87 1.33 -6.88 -2.71
CA GLY A 87 1.49 -8.32 -2.87
C GLY A 87 2.15 -8.73 -4.16
N GLY A 88 2.85 -7.81 -4.82
CA GLY A 88 3.55 -8.06 -6.07
C GLY A 88 2.77 -7.69 -7.34
N MET A 89 1.57 -7.13 -7.21
CA MET A 89 0.74 -6.79 -8.36
C MET A 89 1.46 -5.90 -9.37
N SER A 90 2.17 -4.88 -8.91
CA SER A 90 2.88 -3.95 -9.80
C SER A 90 4.17 -4.50 -10.40
N ALA A 91 4.61 -5.67 -9.97
CA ALA A 91 5.80 -6.34 -10.51
C ALA A 91 5.51 -7.11 -11.82
N TYR A 92 4.24 -7.27 -12.15
CA TYR A 92 3.80 -8.06 -13.32
C TYR A 92 3.02 -7.20 -14.35
#